data_82df2a78ba46e79dc5ca5214810c3477
#
_entry.id   82df2a78ba46e79dc5ca5214810c3477
#
_cell.length_a   1.000
_cell.length_b   1.000
_cell.length_c   1.000
_cell.angle_alpha   90.00
_cell.angle_beta   90.00
_cell.angle_gamma   90.00
#
_symmetry.space_group_name_H-M   'P 1'
#
loop_
_entity.id
_entity.type
_entity.pdbx_description
1 polymer ?
#
loop_
_entity_poly.entity_id
_entity_poly.type
_entity_poly.pdbx_seq_one_letter_code
_entity_poly.pdbx_strand_id
1 'polypeptide(L)'
;MLRRFFLCLSCLSFFLSGCAFQSPTHPGETLPAVNEPAVDPLAVSGYFRLPYEDAVKLSRSLSPARQGLASWKDLRFAIRQSLAYVEGRPAGRVALSMPDEDITYGDMAKALRRLEKLLPALDRHPEQLATAFRWYRRGPDFGFTGYYEPEILASPVQTEQFKHPLYRTPPDMKKIKRRRGRYYSRHEIDCKGVIRGRGLELAWVENPVDAFILQIQGSGRLRYENGQTRSILYASQNGHKYKALGRVMVERGLLRREEVSMEAIRAWLAAHPEQQTELLDTNPSYVFFRLGDNKGSYGSMGRILTPWVSVATDQNVLPNGLLTMMHLALPDENGQMTTPFNGLLLPQDTGGAIRNNRVDLFCGNGPWATHTAGYLDTKGAVFLLLP
;
A
#
# COMPACT_ATOMS: atom_id res chain seq x y z
N MET A 1 30.12 39.99 -47.07
CA MET A 1 29.18 41.14 -47.03
C MET A 1 28.33 40.99 -45.81
N LEU A 2 28.74 41.52 -44.76
CA LEU A 2 28.45 42.77 -44.03
C LEU A 2 26.99 43.25 -44.17
N ARG A 3 26.22 43.22 -43.09
CA ARG A 3 25.64 44.40 -42.42
C ARG A 3 24.97 44.04 -41.10
N ARG A 4 25.56 44.61 -40.08
CA ARG A 4 25.02 44.85 -38.75
C ARG A 4 23.92 45.91 -38.84
N PHE A 5 22.92 45.88 -37.95
CA PHE A 5 22.34 47.10 -37.38
C PHE A 5 21.94 46.89 -35.90
N PHE A 6 22.26 47.92 -35.15
CA PHE A 6 22.24 48.10 -33.71
C PHE A 6 21.00 48.90 -33.28
N LEU A 7 20.70 48.83 -31.99
CA LEU A 7 19.96 49.76 -31.12
C LEU A 7 18.44 49.87 -31.29
N CYS A 8 17.67 49.83 -30.15
CA CYS A 8 17.59 50.89 -29.16
C CYS A 8 16.92 50.43 -27.87
N LEU A 9 17.53 50.80 -26.77
CA LEU A 9 17.05 50.81 -25.38
C LEU A 9 16.01 51.92 -25.23
N SER A 10 14.89 51.69 -24.51
CA SER A 10 14.22 52.79 -23.81
C SER A 10 13.62 52.26 -22.49
N CYS A 11 14.25 52.73 -21.40
CA CYS A 11 13.75 52.69 -20.04
C CYS A 11 12.50 53.56 -19.91
N LEU A 12 11.45 53.05 -19.29
CA LEU A 12 10.40 53.88 -18.77
C LEU A 12 10.21 53.55 -17.27
N SER A 13 10.69 54.45 -16.44
CA SER A 13 10.51 54.47 -15.00
C SER A 13 9.12 55.04 -14.67
N PHE A 14 8.30 54.30 -13.99
CA PHE A 14 7.08 54.84 -13.36
C PHE A 14 7.32 55.02 -11.86
N PHE A 15 7.33 56.24 -11.44
CA PHE A 15 7.24 56.66 -10.04
C PHE A 15 5.83 56.43 -9.54
N LEU A 16 5.66 55.64 -8.49
CA LEU A 16 4.44 55.59 -7.68
C LEU A 16 4.70 56.33 -6.38
N SER A 17 4.02 57.47 -6.26
CA SER A 17 3.95 58.29 -5.05
C SER A 17 3.22 57.52 -3.95
N GLY A 18 3.86 57.27 -2.84
CA GLY A 18 3.27 56.74 -1.62
C GLY A 18 2.47 57.84 -0.90
N CYS A 19 1.19 57.60 -0.70
CA CYS A 19 0.43 58.31 0.32
C CYS A 19 0.58 57.57 1.66
N ALA A 20 1.31 58.19 2.57
CA ALA A 20 1.35 57.76 3.96
C ALA A 20 0.05 58.16 4.66
N PHE A 21 -0.75 57.17 5.06
CA PHE A 21 -1.83 57.35 6.03
C PHE A 21 -1.22 57.30 7.43
N GLN A 22 -1.18 58.45 8.13
CA GLN A 22 -0.88 58.51 9.55
C GLN A 22 -2.15 58.13 10.33
N SER A 23 -2.09 57.03 11.06
CA SER A 23 -3.10 56.67 12.07
C SER A 23 -2.82 57.45 13.37
N PRO A 24 -3.86 57.93 14.04
CA PRO A 24 -3.67 58.62 15.31
C PRO A 24 -3.34 57.62 16.42
N THR A 25 -2.23 57.87 17.12
CA THR A 25 -1.84 57.18 18.34
C THR A 25 -2.74 57.58 19.50
N HIS A 26 -3.56 56.68 20.00
CA HIS A 26 -4.14 56.79 21.34
C HIS A 26 -3.23 56.07 22.35
N PRO A 27 -2.90 56.72 23.49
CA PRO A 27 -2.13 56.08 24.53
C PRO A 27 -3.00 55.21 25.42
N GLY A 28 -2.59 53.94 25.60
CA GLY A 28 -2.82 53.20 26.83
C GLY A 28 -4.13 52.41 26.92
N GLU A 29 -4.25 51.31 26.16
CA GLU A 29 -4.94 50.11 26.63
C GLU A 29 -4.10 48.90 26.34
N THR A 30 -3.48 48.37 27.41
CA THR A 30 -2.88 47.03 27.36
C THR A 30 -3.99 46.02 27.21
N LEU A 31 -4.19 45.49 26.02
CA LEU A 31 -5.03 44.31 25.80
C LEU A 31 -4.56 43.17 26.72
N PRO A 32 -5.49 42.48 27.42
CA PRO A 32 -5.12 41.34 28.22
C PRO A 32 -4.48 40.32 27.28
N ALA A 33 -3.34 39.72 27.74
CA ALA A 33 -2.69 38.65 27.03
C ALA A 33 -3.71 37.52 26.76
N VAL A 34 -4.09 37.38 25.51
CA VAL A 34 -4.84 36.20 25.07
C VAL A 34 -3.89 35.04 25.26
N ASN A 35 -4.13 34.25 26.30
CA ASN A 35 -3.46 32.96 26.42
C ASN A 35 -3.84 32.16 25.17
N GLU A 36 -2.92 32.04 24.24
CA GLU A 36 -3.08 31.07 23.16
C GLU A 36 -3.31 29.72 23.82
N PRO A 37 -4.39 28.98 23.42
CA PRO A 37 -4.61 27.66 23.97
C PRO A 37 -3.37 26.83 23.71
N ALA A 38 -2.84 26.19 24.76
CA ALA A 38 -1.66 25.32 24.65
C ALA A 38 -1.93 24.31 23.54
N VAL A 39 -1.11 24.35 22.49
CA VAL A 39 -1.22 23.44 21.35
C VAL A 39 -0.97 22.03 21.90
N ASP A 40 -1.94 21.13 21.73
CA ASP A 40 -1.80 19.73 22.15
C ASP A 40 -0.58 19.11 21.43
N PRO A 41 0.46 18.65 22.17
CA PRO A 41 1.66 18.04 21.58
C PRO A 41 1.33 16.84 20.68
N LEU A 42 0.27 16.09 20.99
CA LEU A 42 -0.23 14.99 20.15
C LEU A 42 -0.74 15.50 18.80
N ALA A 43 -1.43 16.62 18.77
CA ALA A 43 -1.92 17.22 17.53
C ALA A 43 -0.78 17.65 16.60
N VAL A 44 0.26 18.27 17.16
CA VAL A 44 1.47 18.67 16.38
C VAL A 44 2.19 17.45 15.81
N SER A 45 2.23 16.34 16.54
CA SER A 45 2.86 15.09 16.09
C SER A 45 2.01 14.28 15.10
N GLY A 46 0.77 14.69 14.85
CA GLY A 46 -0.19 13.99 14.01
C GLY A 46 -0.87 12.80 14.71
N TYR A 47 -0.95 12.80 16.04
CA TYR A 47 -1.77 11.91 16.84
C TYR A 47 -2.85 12.73 17.54
N PHE A 48 -4.12 12.34 17.38
CA PHE A 48 -5.27 13.04 17.94
C PHE A 48 -6.08 12.05 18.75
N ARG A 49 -6.10 12.20 20.05
CA ARG A 49 -6.94 11.37 20.92
C ARG A 49 -8.41 11.61 20.60
N LEU A 50 -9.16 10.53 20.35
CA LEU A 50 -10.59 10.63 20.08
C LEU A 50 -11.38 10.75 21.39
N PRO A 51 -12.40 11.64 21.42
CA PRO A 51 -13.43 11.61 22.43
C PRO A 51 -14.19 10.27 22.42
N TYR A 52 -14.65 9.85 23.59
CA TYR A 52 -15.38 8.58 23.74
C TYR A 52 -16.58 8.45 22.80
N GLU A 53 -17.37 9.53 22.69
CA GLU A 53 -18.56 9.55 21.81
C GLU A 53 -18.23 9.34 20.34
N ASP A 54 -17.12 9.87 19.87
CA ASP A 54 -16.67 9.66 18.48
C ASP A 54 -16.15 8.23 18.27
N ALA A 55 -15.45 7.67 19.24
CA ALA A 55 -15.07 6.27 19.22
C ALA A 55 -16.30 5.34 19.21
N VAL A 56 -17.37 5.67 19.93
CA VAL A 56 -18.66 4.95 19.89
C VAL A 56 -19.29 5.03 18.51
N LYS A 57 -19.37 6.24 17.91
CA LYS A 57 -19.92 6.42 16.54
C LYS A 57 -19.16 5.58 15.52
N LEU A 58 -17.81 5.64 15.55
CA LEU A 58 -16.97 4.86 14.67
C LEU A 58 -17.15 3.36 14.89
N SER A 59 -17.20 2.90 16.15
CA SER A 59 -17.43 1.49 16.46
C SER A 59 -18.76 0.98 15.90
N ARG A 60 -19.84 1.76 16.00
CA ARG A 60 -21.16 1.41 15.47
C ARG A 60 -21.24 1.46 13.95
N SER A 61 -20.33 2.14 13.28
CA SER A 61 -20.27 2.19 11.82
C SER A 61 -19.57 0.96 11.20
N LEU A 62 -18.93 0.14 12.01
CA LEU A 62 -18.27 -1.09 11.58
C LEU A 62 -19.30 -2.16 11.19
N SER A 63 -19.00 -2.90 10.12
CA SER A 63 -19.84 -4.00 9.64
C SER A 63 -18.95 -5.16 9.17
N PRO A 64 -19.07 -6.36 9.76
CA PRO A 64 -18.31 -7.52 9.31
C PRO A 64 -18.61 -7.87 7.86
N ALA A 65 -19.89 -7.78 7.43
CA ALA A 65 -20.30 -8.06 6.06
C ALA A 65 -19.59 -7.19 5.02
N ARG A 66 -19.32 -5.91 5.34
CA ARG A 66 -18.55 -5.03 4.45
C ARG A 66 -17.08 -5.42 4.33
N GLN A 67 -16.56 -6.20 5.28
CA GLN A 67 -15.22 -6.80 5.23
C GLN A 67 -15.23 -8.25 4.69
N GLY A 68 -16.34 -8.71 4.10
CA GLY A 68 -16.45 -10.07 3.61
C GLY A 68 -16.47 -11.14 4.72
N LEU A 69 -16.79 -10.75 5.96
CA LEU A 69 -16.87 -11.61 7.12
C LEU A 69 -18.36 -11.92 7.41
N ALA A 70 -18.68 -13.16 7.76
CA ALA A 70 -20.04 -13.52 8.18
C ALA A 70 -20.34 -12.96 9.59
N SER A 71 -19.34 -12.87 10.45
CA SER A 71 -19.39 -12.24 11.77
C SER A 71 -18.02 -11.77 12.19
N TRP A 72 -17.96 -10.95 13.27
CA TRP A 72 -16.66 -10.54 13.85
C TRP A 72 -15.82 -11.72 14.35
N LYS A 73 -16.43 -12.88 14.62
CA LYS A 73 -15.70 -14.10 15.01
C LYS A 73 -14.70 -14.56 13.95
N ASP A 74 -15.00 -14.30 12.68
CA ASP A 74 -14.14 -14.69 11.56
C ASP A 74 -12.82 -13.90 11.54
N LEU A 75 -12.78 -12.71 12.16
CA LEU A 75 -11.57 -11.93 12.34
C LEU A 75 -10.51 -12.65 13.20
N ARG A 76 -10.91 -13.67 13.96
CA ARG A 76 -10.02 -14.43 14.85
C ARG A 76 -8.80 -14.98 14.13
N PHE A 77 -8.98 -15.47 12.90
CA PHE A 77 -7.86 -16.01 12.12
C PHE A 77 -6.79 -14.93 11.90
N ALA A 78 -7.17 -13.75 11.39
CA ALA A 78 -6.26 -12.65 11.12
C ALA A 78 -5.58 -12.12 12.40
N ILE A 79 -6.34 -12.02 13.52
CA ILE A 79 -5.79 -11.63 14.83
C ILE A 79 -4.70 -12.62 15.26
N ARG A 80 -4.93 -13.92 15.14
CA ARG A 80 -3.94 -14.96 15.52
C ARG A 80 -2.70 -14.92 14.65
N GLN A 81 -2.80 -14.56 13.36
CA GLN A 81 -1.63 -14.33 12.51
C GLN A 81 -0.80 -13.15 13.06
N SER A 82 -1.45 -12.04 13.45
CA SER A 82 -0.78 -10.90 14.07
C SER A 82 -0.19 -11.25 15.43
N LEU A 83 -0.92 -11.96 16.29
CA LEU A 83 -0.44 -12.42 17.60
C LEU A 83 0.83 -13.27 17.46
N ALA A 84 0.82 -14.27 16.60
CA ALA A 84 1.97 -15.12 16.38
C ALA A 84 3.22 -14.36 15.89
N TYR A 85 3.03 -13.22 15.20
CA TYR A 85 4.13 -12.35 14.80
C TYR A 85 4.63 -11.48 15.95
N VAL A 86 3.74 -10.79 16.69
CA VAL A 86 4.14 -9.86 17.75
C VAL A 86 4.71 -10.60 18.96
N GLU A 87 4.18 -11.78 19.30
CA GLU A 87 4.67 -12.63 20.38
C GLU A 87 6.04 -13.27 20.07
N GLY A 88 6.40 -13.36 18.80
CA GLY A 88 7.76 -13.74 18.38
C GLY A 88 8.80 -12.63 18.55
N ARG A 89 8.41 -11.47 19.10
CA ARG A 89 9.29 -10.32 19.36
C ARG A 89 9.47 -10.14 20.87
N PRO A 90 10.60 -9.55 21.32
CA PRO A 90 10.75 -9.19 22.73
C PRO A 90 9.62 -8.24 23.16
N ALA A 91 8.85 -8.63 24.18
CA ALA A 91 7.64 -7.90 24.60
C ALA A 91 7.91 -6.43 24.96
N GLY A 92 9.04 -6.13 25.59
CA GLY A 92 9.45 -4.77 25.95
C GLY A 92 10.05 -3.95 24.81
N ARG A 93 10.24 -4.53 23.60
CA ARG A 93 10.76 -3.79 22.46
C ARG A 93 9.71 -2.80 21.94
N VAL A 94 10.10 -1.54 21.78
CA VAL A 94 9.25 -0.50 21.20
C VAL A 94 8.96 -0.82 19.73
N ALA A 95 7.69 -0.79 19.38
CA ALA A 95 7.18 -0.98 18.02
C ALA A 95 6.75 0.35 17.38
N LEU A 96 6.20 1.28 18.19
CA LEU A 96 5.76 2.60 17.75
C LEU A 96 6.03 3.60 18.86
N SER A 97 6.74 4.69 18.57
CA SER A 97 6.93 5.81 19.49
C SER A 97 5.88 6.89 19.19
N MET A 98 5.19 7.31 20.24
CA MET A 98 4.27 8.44 20.25
C MET A 98 4.84 9.53 21.16
N PRO A 99 4.38 10.79 21.08
CA PRO A 99 4.94 11.88 21.91
C PRO A 99 4.90 11.61 23.40
N ASP A 100 3.83 11.00 23.89
CA ASP A 100 3.58 10.81 25.32
C ASP A 100 3.86 9.38 25.82
N GLU A 101 3.98 8.42 24.90
CA GLU A 101 4.19 7.02 25.26
C GLU A 101 4.82 6.21 24.13
N ASP A 102 5.58 5.20 24.51
CA ASP A 102 6.05 4.16 23.61
C ASP A 102 5.13 2.95 23.63
N ILE A 103 4.70 2.51 22.45
CA ILE A 103 3.90 1.28 22.30
C ILE A 103 4.84 0.12 22.00
N THR A 104 4.86 -0.84 22.91
CA THR A 104 5.69 -2.03 22.79
C THR A 104 4.98 -3.17 22.06
N TYR A 105 5.73 -4.19 21.61
CA TYR A 105 5.13 -5.42 21.09
C TYR A 105 4.25 -6.12 22.13
N GLY A 106 4.57 -5.99 23.42
CA GLY A 106 3.72 -6.48 24.51
C GLY A 106 2.38 -5.77 24.59
N ASP A 107 2.34 -4.47 24.36
CA ASP A 107 1.10 -3.69 24.35
C ASP A 107 0.25 -4.04 23.11
N MET A 108 0.88 -4.21 21.95
CA MET A 108 0.19 -4.69 20.75
C MET A 108 -0.43 -6.09 20.98
N ALA A 109 0.30 -7.00 21.63
CA ALA A 109 -0.23 -8.32 21.97
C ALA A 109 -1.41 -8.23 22.95
N LYS A 110 -1.36 -7.34 23.95
CA LYS A 110 -2.49 -7.07 24.87
C LYS A 110 -3.71 -6.56 24.10
N ALA A 111 -3.53 -5.61 23.18
CA ALA A 111 -4.63 -5.08 22.37
C ALA A 111 -5.28 -6.17 21.50
N LEU A 112 -4.49 -6.97 20.80
CA LEU A 112 -4.98 -8.07 19.95
C LEU A 112 -5.72 -9.14 20.77
N ARG A 113 -5.19 -9.55 21.92
CA ARG A 113 -5.85 -10.50 22.82
C ARG A 113 -7.16 -9.94 23.38
N ARG A 114 -7.19 -8.64 23.71
CA ARG A 114 -8.41 -7.96 24.15
C ARG A 114 -9.46 -7.97 23.05
N LEU A 115 -9.09 -7.64 21.81
CA LEU A 115 -9.99 -7.72 20.67
C LEU A 115 -10.51 -9.15 20.47
N GLU A 116 -9.64 -10.17 20.49
CA GLU A 116 -10.05 -11.57 20.33
C GLU A 116 -11.13 -11.99 21.34
N LYS A 117 -11.01 -11.53 22.61
CA LYS A 117 -12.02 -11.79 23.65
C LYS A 117 -13.35 -11.08 23.38
N LEU A 118 -13.33 -9.92 22.75
CA LEU A 118 -14.55 -9.14 22.44
C LEU A 118 -15.30 -9.65 21.23
N LEU A 119 -14.66 -10.36 20.29
CA LEU A 119 -15.28 -10.78 19.03
C LEU A 119 -16.68 -11.40 19.17
N PRO A 120 -16.99 -12.27 20.18
CA PRO A 120 -18.32 -12.85 20.29
C PRO A 120 -19.43 -11.85 20.58
N ALA A 121 -19.10 -10.68 21.15
CA ALA A 121 -20.06 -9.65 21.52
C ALA A 121 -20.21 -8.56 20.45
N LEU A 122 -19.21 -8.36 19.59
CA LEU A 122 -19.13 -7.20 18.69
C LEU A 122 -20.23 -7.16 17.63
N ASP A 123 -20.82 -8.29 17.25
CA ASP A 123 -21.93 -8.32 16.30
C ASP A 123 -23.19 -7.61 16.87
N ARG A 124 -23.36 -7.60 18.20
CA ARG A 124 -24.48 -6.94 18.90
C ARG A 124 -24.09 -5.65 19.60
N HIS A 125 -22.83 -5.56 20.03
CA HIS A 125 -22.31 -4.51 20.91
C HIS A 125 -20.97 -3.96 20.39
N PRO A 126 -20.92 -3.38 19.15
CA PRO A 126 -19.70 -2.85 18.59
C PRO A 126 -19.11 -1.69 19.41
N GLU A 127 -19.96 -0.96 20.18
CA GLU A 127 -19.53 0.13 21.06
C GLU A 127 -18.59 -0.33 22.18
N GLN A 128 -18.52 -1.62 22.48
CA GLN A 128 -17.52 -2.16 23.41
C GLN A 128 -16.08 -1.88 22.99
N LEU A 129 -15.83 -1.66 21.71
CA LEU A 129 -14.51 -1.23 21.24
C LEU A 129 -14.11 0.15 21.78
N ALA A 130 -15.08 1.08 21.90
CA ALA A 130 -14.81 2.41 22.45
C ALA A 130 -14.43 2.38 23.93
N THR A 131 -15.01 1.44 24.69
CA THR A 131 -14.69 1.24 26.12
C THR A 131 -13.39 0.45 26.33
N ALA A 132 -13.12 -0.49 25.42
CA ALA A 132 -12.00 -1.41 25.57
C ALA A 132 -10.66 -0.80 25.16
N PHE A 133 -10.65 0.20 24.29
CA PHE A 133 -9.42 0.75 23.73
C PHE A 133 -9.36 2.27 23.87
N ARG A 134 -8.12 2.79 23.95
CA ARG A 134 -7.83 4.19 23.72
C ARG A 134 -7.71 4.40 22.20
N TRP A 135 -8.49 5.34 21.67
CA TRP A 135 -8.53 5.62 20.25
C TRP A 135 -7.73 6.87 19.91
N TYR A 136 -6.88 6.76 18.89
CA TYR A 136 -6.11 7.87 18.35
C TYR A 136 -6.31 7.95 16.84
N ARG A 137 -6.74 9.08 16.31
CA ARG A 137 -6.66 9.36 14.87
C ARG A 137 -5.21 9.65 14.53
N ARG A 138 -4.67 8.98 13.53
CA ARG A 138 -3.33 9.25 12.98
C ARG A 138 -3.48 10.20 11.79
N GLY A 139 -2.94 11.42 11.90
CA GLY A 139 -2.91 12.40 10.82
C GLY A 139 -1.54 12.46 10.11
N PRO A 140 -1.45 13.13 8.97
CA PRO A 140 -2.55 13.50 8.09
C PRO A 140 -3.24 12.27 7.48
N ASP A 141 -4.27 12.49 6.65
CA ASP A 141 -4.95 11.39 5.96
C ASP A 141 -4.02 10.54 5.13
N PHE A 142 -4.35 9.25 5.03
CA PHE A 142 -3.58 8.25 4.31
C PHE A 142 -4.11 8.09 2.89
N GLY A 143 -3.21 7.85 1.94
CA GLY A 143 -3.58 7.37 0.61
C GLY A 143 -3.82 5.87 0.67
N PHE A 144 -4.96 5.41 0.15
CA PHE A 144 -5.34 4.00 0.07
C PHE A 144 -5.30 3.52 -1.36
N THR A 145 -4.64 2.40 -1.57
CA THR A 145 -4.67 1.61 -2.81
C THR A 145 -5.01 0.17 -2.47
N GLY A 146 -5.17 -0.68 -3.48
CA GLY A 146 -5.45 -2.09 -3.28
C GLY A 146 -4.49 -2.99 -4.04
N TYR A 147 -4.30 -4.19 -3.51
CA TYR A 147 -3.61 -5.27 -4.20
C TYR A 147 -4.39 -6.57 -4.05
N TYR A 148 -4.15 -7.51 -4.97
CA TYR A 148 -4.89 -8.75 -5.03
C TYR A 148 -3.98 -9.93 -5.35
N GLU A 149 -4.49 -11.15 -5.22
CA GLU A 149 -3.82 -12.38 -5.61
C GLU A 149 -4.28 -12.78 -7.01
N PRO A 150 -3.51 -12.49 -8.08
CA PRO A 150 -3.88 -12.87 -9.44
C PRO A 150 -3.84 -14.38 -9.61
N GLU A 151 -4.81 -14.93 -10.36
CA GLU A 151 -4.76 -16.27 -10.88
C GLU A 151 -4.32 -16.24 -12.35
N ILE A 152 -3.27 -16.95 -12.66
CA ILE A 152 -2.63 -16.91 -13.98
C ILE A 152 -2.50 -18.32 -14.53
N LEU A 153 -2.89 -18.51 -15.80
CA LEU A 153 -2.68 -19.76 -16.52
C LEU A 153 -1.18 -19.98 -16.73
N ALA A 154 -0.70 -21.16 -16.40
CA ALA A 154 0.73 -21.47 -16.42
C ALA A 154 1.02 -22.92 -16.83
N SER A 155 2.25 -23.17 -17.24
CA SER A 155 2.78 -24.50 -17.48
C SER A 155 4.00 -24.76 -16.60
N PRO A 156 4.24 -25.98 -16.10
CA PRO A 156 5.46 -26.34 -15.40
C PRO A 156 6.66 -26.46 -16.32
N VAL A 157 6.44 -26.54 -17.63
CA VAL A 157 7.46 -26.65 -18.69
C VAL A 157 7.25 -25.60 -19.75
N GLN A 158 8.31 -25.21 -20.45
CA GLN A 158 8.22 -24.32 -21.59
C GLN A 158 7.53 -25.02 -22.77
N THR A 159 6.58 -24.32 -23.41
CA THR A 159 5.92 -24.76 -24.64
C THR A 159 5.87 -23.61 -25.65
N GLU A 160 5.29 -23.85 -26.84
CA GLU A 160 5.07 -22.77 -27.82
C GLU A 160 4.11 -21.69 -27.32
N GLN A 161 3.15 -22.05 -26.45
CA GLN A 161 2.22 -21.14 -25.84
C GLN A 161 2.81 -20.47 -24.59
N PHE A 162 3.41 -21.23 -23.69
CA PHE A 162 3.94 -20.73 -22.42
C PHE A 162 5.45 -20.44 -22.55
N LYS A 163 5.81 -19.19 -22.86
CA LYS A 163 7.17 -18.75 -23.22
C LYS A 163 7.86 -17.90 -22.16
N HIS A 164 7.09 -17.28 -21.24
CA HIS A 164 7.62 -16.30 -20.30
C HIS A 164 7.85 -16.93 -18.94
N PRO A 165 9.12 -17.07 -18.49
CA PRO A 165 9.45 -17.79 -17.27
C PRO A 165 9.20 -16.96 -16.01
N LEU A 166 8.78 -17.63 -14.94
CA LEU A 166 8.79 -17.13 -13.58
C LEU A 166 9.96 -17.75 -12.83
N TYR A 167 10.90 -16.94 -12.37
CA TYR A 167 12.16 -17.41 -11.82
C TYR A 167 12.16 -17.47 -10.28
N ARG A 168 12.86 -18.51 -9.75
CA ARG A 168 13.30 -18.52 -8.34
C ARG A 168 14.47 -17.57 -8.13
N THR A 169 14.73 -17.23 -6.87
CA THR A 169 15.89 -16.41 -6.49
C THR A 169 17.19 -17.06 -6.96
N PRO A 170 17.98 -16.35 -7.78
CA PRO A 170 19.30 -16.88 -8.21
C PRO A 170 20.27 -17.02 -7.02
N PRO A 171 21.02 -18.12 -6.92
CA PRO A 171 21.91 -18.38 -5.78
C PRO A 171 23.05 -17.36 -5.67
N ASP A 172 23.48 -16.79 -6.79
CA ASP A 172 24.54 -15.77 -6.88
C ASP A 172 24.07 -14.34 -6.62
N MET A 173 22.76 -14.12 -6.42
CA MET A 173 22.18 -12.77 -6.29
C MET A 173 22.81 -11.97 -5.15
N LYS A 174 23.01 -12.57 -3.97
CA LYS A 174 23.64 -11.88 -2.83
C LYS A 174 25.08 -11.45 -3.16
N LYS A 175 25.85 -12.29 -3.86
CA LYS A 175 27.24 -12.02 -4.29
C LYS A 175 27.28 -10.86 -5.29
N ILE A 176 26.38 -10.89 -6.30
CA ILE A 176 26.30 -9.86 -7.33
C ILE A 176 25.85 -8.53 -6.73
N LYS A 177 24.80 -8.54 -5.87
CA LYS A 177 24.34 -7.33 -5.19
C LYS A 177 25.42 -6.67 -4.34
N ARG A 178 26.23 -7.44 -3.61
CA ARG A 178 27.38 -6.89 -2.85
C ARG A 178 28.40 -6.20 -3.74
N ARG A 179 28.63 -6.73 -4.95
CA ARG A 179 29.65 -6.19 -5.89
C ARG A 179 29.13 -5.03 -6.71
N ARG A 180 27.85 -5.04 -7.15
CA ARG A 180 27.26 -4.07 -8.09
C ARG A 180 26.25 -3.12 -7.43
N GLY A 181 25.95 -3.28 -6.15
CA GLY A 181 24.88 -2.58 -5.44
C GLY A 181 23.46 -3.15 -5.71
N ARG A 182 23.27 -3.81 -6.85
CA ARG A 182 21.99 -4.40 -7.31
C ARG A 182 22.22 -5.60 -8.22
N TYR A 183 21.19 -6.41 -8.41
CA TYR A 183 21.20 -7.51 -9.36
C TYR A 183 20.89 -7.00 -10.77
N TYR A 184 20.74 -7.89 -11.74
CA TYR A 184 20.36 -7.56 -13.10
C TYR A 184 18.98 -6.90 -13.17
N SER A 185 18.81 -5.93 -14.07
CA SER A 185 17.54 -5.26 -14.35
C SER A 185 16.57 -6.18 -15.10
N ARG A 186 15.30 -5.80 -15.20
CA ARG A 186 14.30 -6.49 -16.04
C ARG A 186 14.81 -6.70 -17.45
N HIS A 187 15.28 -5.65 -18.10
CA HIS A 187 15.84 -5.75 -19.46
C HIS A 187 16.97 -6.80 -19.58
N GLU A 188 17.91 -6.82 -18.63
CA GLU A 188 18.99 -7.81 -18.63
C GLU A 188 18.45 -9.23 -18.44
N ILE A 189 17.40 -9.41 -17.62
CA ILE A 189 16.81 -10.72 -17.34
C ILE A 189 15.93 -11.19 -18.50
N ASP A 190 14.94 -10.39 -18.91
CA ASP A 190 13.90 -10.81 -19.85
C ASP A 190 14.38 -10.72 -21.31
N CYS A 191 15.08 -9.63 -21.69
CA CYS A 191 15.51 -9.41 -23.08
C CYS A 191 16.89 -9.99 -23.36
N LYS A 192 17.89 -9.75 -22.49
CA LYS A 192 19.25 -10.28 -22.68
C LYS A 192 19.42 -11.72 -22.19
N GLY A 193 18.46 -12.24 -21.43
CA GLY A 193 18.45 -13.63 -20.98
C GLY A 193 19.62 -14.02 -20.06
N VAL A 194 20.17 -13.09 -19.27
CA VAL A 194 21.40 -13.31 -18.47
C VAL A 194 21.29 -14.43 -17.43
N ILE A 195 20.09 -14.90 -17.13
CA ILE A 195 19.83 -16.03 -16.21
C ILE A 195 19.12 -17.20 -16.90
N ARG A 196 18.82 -17.11 -18.18
CA ARG A 196 18.13 -18.16 -18.95
C ARG A 196 18.99 -19.44 -19.00
N GLY A 197 18.30 -20.60 -18.95
CA GLY A 197 18.97 -21.92 -19.04
C GLY A 197 19.77 -22.29 -17.79
N ARG A 198 19.58 -21.56 -16.66
CA ARG A 198 20.25 -21.85 -15.39
C ARG A 198 19.43 -22.77 -14.46
N GLY A 199 18.32 -23.33 -14.93
CA GLY A 199 17.42 -24.18 -14.14
C GLY A 199 16.73 -23.41 -13.00
N LEU A 200 16.45 -22.11 -13.22
CA LEU A 200 15.85 -21.23 -12.22
C LEU A 200 14.35 -21.05 -12.44
N GLU A 201 13.82 -21.58 -13.52
CA GLU A 201 12.43 -21.48 -13.92
C GLU A 201 11.55 -22.32 -12.97
N LEU A 202 10.48 -21.68 -12.43
CA LEU A 202 9.48 -22.33 -11.57
C LEU A 202 8.24 -22.74 -12.34
N ALA A 203 7.87 -21.94 -13.32
CA ALA A 203 6.75 -22.09 -14.23
C ALA A 203 6.92 -21.14 -15.40
N TRP A 204 6.07 -21.31 -16.41
CA TRP A 204 6.03 -20.51 -17.62
C TRP A 204 4.62 -19.98 -17.82
N VAL A 205 4.47 -18.73 -18.21
CA VAL A 205 3.19 -18.10 -18.51
C VAL A 205 3.12 -17.70 -19.98
N GLU A 206 1.91 -17.56 -20.49
CA GLU A 206 1.66 -17.23 -21.89
C GLU A 206 1.99 -15.76 -22.20
N ASN A 207 1.60 -14.84 -21.29
CA ASN A 207 1.65 -13.41 -21.52
C ASN A 207 2.69 -12.74 -20.62
N PRO A 208 3.65 -11.95 -21.16
CA PRO A 208 4.63 -11.22 -20.37
C PRO A 208 4.01 -10.17 -19.46
N VAL A 209 2.83 -9.64 -19.82
CA VAL A 209 2.08 -8.69 -18.97
C VAL A 209 1.60 -9.38 -17.69
N ASP A 210 1.17 -10.64 -17.75
CA ASP A 210 0.77 -11.41 -16.58
C ASP A 210 1.96 -11.67 -15.65
N ALA A 211 3.12 -12.04 -16.20
CA ALA A 211 4.35 -12.16 -15.42
C ALA A 211 4.72 -10.83 -14.72
N PHE A 212 4.60 -9.72 -15.45
CA PHE A 212 4.87 -8.38 -14.92
C PHE A 212 3.91 -8.01 -13.79
N ILE A 213 2.60 -8.23 -13.97
CA ILE A 213 1.59 -7.91 -12.96
C ILE A 213 1.78 -8.80 -11.71
N LEU A 214 2.06 -10.10 -11.89
CA LEU A 214 2.38 -10.99 -10.78
C LEU A 214 3.58 -10.47 -9.97
N GLN A 215 4.59 -9.90 -10.63
CA GLN A 215 5.74 -9.31 -9.96
C GLN A 215 5.38 -8.03 -9.18
N ILE A 216 4.41 -7.24 -9.66
CA ILE A 216 3.89 -6.06 -8.94
C ILE A 216 3.12 -6.52 -7.70
N GLN A 217 2.23 -7.50 -7.85
CA GLN A 217 1.40 -8.03 -6.77
C GLN A 217 2.23 -8.84 -5.74
N GLY A 218 3.38 -9.37 -6.15
CA GLY A 218 4.31 -10.10 -5.30
C GLY A 218 3.94 -11.56 -5.02
N SER A 219 2.68 -11.95 -5.15
CA SER A 219 2.20 -13.32 -5.02
C SER A 219 1.00 -13.57 -5.92
N GLY A 220 0.64 -14.84 -6.15
CA GLY A 220 -0.50 -15.22 -6.97
C GLY A 220 -0.75 -16.73 -6.95
N ARG A 221 -1.63 -17.16 -7.84
CA ARG A 221 -1.96 -18.57 -8.09
C ARG A 221 -1.63 -18.93 -9.53
N LEU A 222 -0.88 -20.00 -9.71
CA LEU A 222 -0.69 -20.62 -11.01
C LEU A 222 -1.79 -21.67 -11.18
N ARG A 223 -2.61 -21.53 -12.23
CA ARG A 223 -3.57 -22.54 -12.65
C ARG A 223 -3.01 -23.28 -13.85
N TYR A 224 -2.80 -24.57 -13.69
CA TYR A 224 -2.32 -25.43 -14.76
C TYR A 224 -3.47 -25.97 -15.61
N GLU A 225 -3.18 -26.38 -16.84
CA GLU A 225 -4.17 -26.92 -17.79
C GLU A 225 -4.94 -28.15 -17.25
N ASN A 226 -4.30 -28.94 -16.38
CA ASN A 226 -4.93 -30.07 -15.71
C ASN A 226 -5.88 -29.68 -14.55
N GLY A 227 -6.15 -28.39 -14.37
CA GLY A 227 -7.01 -27.85 -13.32
C GLY A 227 -6.34 -27.70 -11.94
N GLN A 228 -5.11 -28.20 -11.77
CA GLN A 228 -4.38 -28.01 -10.52
C GLN A 228 -3.99 -26.55 -10.34
N THR A 229 -4.04 -26.06 -9.10
CA THR A 229 -3.55 -24.74 -8.74
C THR A 229 -2.35 -24.82 -7.81
N ARG A 230 -1.44 -23.86 -7.93
CA ARG A 230 -0.30 -23.74 -7.03
C ARG A 230 -0.01 -22.30 -6.68
N SER A 231 0.14 -22.03 -5.39
CA SER A 231 0.55 -20.71 -4.93
C SER A 231 1.97 -20.40 -5.40
N ILE A 232 2.17 -19.19 -5.88
CA ILE A 232 3.47 -18.62 -6.17
C ILE A 232 3.66 -17.37 -5.31
N LEU A 233 4.74 -17.34 -4.53
CA LEU A 233 4.94 -16.39 -3.45
C LEU A 233 6.23 -15.62 -3.68
N TYR A 234 6.24 -14.35 -3.24
CA TYR A 234 7.45 -13.54 -3.23
C TYR A 234 8.59 -14.23 -2.50
N ALA A 235 9.77 -14.18 -3.06
CA ALA A 235 11.00 -14.69 -2.46
C ALA A 235 12.05 -13.59 -2.31
N SER A 236 12.26 -12.77 -3.31
CA SER A 236 13.22 -11.68 -3.30
C SER A 236 13.03 -10.74 -4.48
N GLN A 237 13.75 -9.61 -4.47
CA GLN A 237 13.76 -8.64 -5.58
C GLN A 237 15.20 -8.29 -5.98
N ASN A 238 15.38 -7.78 -7.20
CA ASN A 238 16.69 -7.48 -7.78
C ASN A 238 17.42 -6.26 -7.18
N GLY A 239 16.73 -5.38 -6.42
CA GLY A 239 17.32 -4.19 -5.79
C GLY A 239 17.22 -2.91 -6.62
N HIS A 240 16.57 -2.94 -7.78
CA HIS A 240 16.22 -1.75 -8.54
C HIS A 240 14.98 -1.07 -7.96
N LYS A 241 14.91 0.28 -8.09
CA LYS A 241 13.72 1.04 -7.73
C LYS A 241 12.56 0.70 -8.66
N TYR A 242 11.38 0.50 -8.08
CA TYR A 242 10.15 0.33 -8.83
C TYR A 242 9.79 1.61 -9.58
N LYS A 243 9.41 1.50 -10.84
CA LYS A 243 8.85 2.57 -11.66
C LYS A 243 7.45 2.16 -12.11
N ALA A 244 6.44 2.91 -11.69
CA ALA A 244 5.05 2.60 -12.00
C ALA A 244 4.78 2.75 -13.50
N LEU A 245 4.30 1.67 -14.14
CA LEU A 245 4.05 1.64 -15.58
C LEU A 245 2.95 2.63 -15.98
N GLY A 246 1.86 2.72 -15.21
CA GLY A 246 0.79 3.69 -15.47
C GLY A 246 1.29 5.13 -15.51
N ARG A 247 2.21 5.49 -14.61
CA ARG A 247 2.86 6.81 -14.64
C ARG A 247 3.65 7.03 -15.93
N VAL A 248 4.41 6.03 -16.37
CA VAL A 248 5.17 6.11 -17.64
C VAL A 248 4.23 6.29 -18.82
N MET A 249 3.11 5.57 -18.85
CA MET A 249 2.12 5.67 -19.93
C MET A 249 1.47 7.06 -19.98
N VAL A 250 1.19 7.67 -18.83
CA VAL A 250 0.71 9.07 -18.77
C VAL A 250 1.80 10.05 -19.24
N GLU A 251 3.04 9.91 -18.76
CA GLU A 251 4.18 10.74 -19.17
C GLU A 251 4.44 10.66 -20.70
N ARG A 252 4.09 9.55 -21.33
CA ARG A 252 4.20 9.33 -22.78
C ARG A 252 2.94 9.69 -23.58
N GLY A 253 1.86 10.12 -22.93
CA GLY A 253 0.58 10.44 -23.56
C GLY A 253 -0.19 9.23 -24.09
N LEU A 254 0.09 8.02 -23.59
CA LEU A 254 -0.56 6.77 -23.99
C LEU A 254 -1.88 6.52 -23.24
N LEU A 255 -2.01 7.07 -22.03
CA LEU A 255 -3.22 7.06 -21.22
C LEU A 255 -3.41 8.43 -20.57
N ARG A 256 -4.65 8.85 -20.38
CA ARG A 256 -4.95 10.02 -19.53
C ARG A 256 -4.84 9.64 -18.07
N ARG A 257 -4.50 10.60 -17.21
CA ARG A 257 -4.26 10.35 -15.77
C ARG A 257 -5.49 9.73 -15.08
N GLU A 258 -6.67 10.20 -15.47
CA GLU A 258 -7.96 9.80 -14.93
C GLU A 258 -8.37 8.38 -15.35
N GLU A 259 -7.77 7.87 -16.42
CA GLU A 259 -8.05 6.54 -17.00
C GLU A 259 -7.10 5.46 -16.49
N VAL A 260 -6.07 5.85 -15.71
CA VAL A 260 -5.06 4.88 -15.27
C VAL A 260 -5.67 3.89 -14.28
N SER A 261 -5.88 2.68 -14.75
CA SER A 261 -6.22 1.51 -13.94
C SER A 261 -5.40 0.31 -14.43
N MET A 262 -5.32 -0.75 -13.64
CA MET A 262 -4.66 -1.98 -14.08
C MET A 262 -5.33 -2.58 -15.31
N GLU A 263 -6.65 -2.45 -15.39
CA GLU A 263 -7.45 -2.90 -16.55
C GLU A 263 -7.11 -2.09 -17.81
N ALA A 264 -7.09 -0.76 -17.73
CA ALA A 264 -6.72 0.10 -18.85
C ALA A 264 -5.29 -0.16 -19.34
N ILE A 265 -4.34 -0.37 -18.43
CA ILE A 265 -2.96 -0.74 -18.75
C ILE A 265 -2.91 -2.08 -19.49
N ARG A 266 -3.64 -3.10 -19.00
CA ARG A 266 -3.74 -4.41 -19.67
C ARG A 266 -4.36 -4.30 -21.05
N ALA A 267 -5.48 -3.60 -21.19
CA ALA A 267 -6.19 -3.40 -22.45
C ALA A 267 -5.30 -2.69 -23.46
N TRP A 268 -4.62 -1.62 -23.05
CA TRP A 268 -3.71 -0.89 -23.93
C TRP A 268 -2.55 -1.78 -24.41
N LEU A 269 -1.89 -2.50 -23.49
CA LEU A 269 -0.80 -3.41 -23.84
C LEU A 269 -1.26 -4.55 -24.74
N ALA A 270 -2.46 -5.08 -24.56
CA ALA A 270 -3.02 -6.12 -25.44
C ALA A 270 -3.29 -5.60 -26.86
N ALA A 271 -3.69 -4.34 -26.99
CA ALA A 271 -3.89 -3.69 -28.29
C ALA A 271 -2.58 -3.29 -29.00
N HIS A 272 -1.45 -3.23 -28.28
CA HIS A 272 -0.14 -2.79 -28.79
C HIS A 272 0.98 -3.79 -28.44
N PRO A 273 0.92 -5.05 -28.95
CA PRO A 273 1.87 -6.09 -28.58
C PRO A 273 3.32 -5.74 -28.96
N GLU A 274 3.53 -4.95 -29.99
CA GLU A 274 4.84 -4.47 -30.44
C GLU A 274 5.54 -3.54 -29.46
N GLN A 275 4.79 -2.85 -28.60
CA GLN A 275 5.31 -1.91 -27.60
C GLN A 275 5.41 -2.52 -26.18
N GLN A 276 4.88 -3.72 -25.96
CA GLN A 276 4.84 -4.36 -24.65
C GLN A 276 6.23 -4.43 -24.02
N THR A 277 7.21 -5.01 -24.73
CA THR A 277 8.56 -5.22 -24.20
C THR A 277 9.21 -3.91 -23.79
N GLU A 278 9.14 -2.88 -24.63
CA GLU A 278 9.73 -1.57 -24.35
C GLU A 278 9.09 -0.94 -23.11
N LEU A 279 7.76 -0.97 -23.01
CA LEU A 279 7.04 -0.39 -21.88
C LEU A 279 7.31 -1.14 -20.57
N LEU A 280 7.27 -2.47 -20.58
CA LEU A 280 7.55 -3.28 -19.41
C LEU A 280 9.00 -3.06 -18.89
N ASP A 281 9.96 -2.90 -19.81
CA ASP A 281 11.36 -2.64 -19.51
C ASP A 281 11.61 -1.27 -18.84
N THR A 282 10.68 -0.33 -18.96
CA THR A 282 10.78 0.97 -18.25
C THR A 282 10.83 0.81 -16.73
N ASN A 283 10.28 -0.31 -16.20
CA ASN A 283 10.41 -0.69 -14.81
C ASN A 283 11.58 -1.66 -14.63
N PRO A 284 12.75 -1.22 -14.14
CA PRO A 284 13.93 -2.08 -13.98
C PRO A 284 13.82 -3.06 -12.80
N SER A 285 12.81 -2.88 -11.92
CA SER A 285 12.57 -3.77 -10.78
C SER A 285 12.10 -5.15 -11.26
N TYR A 286 12.60 -6.21 -10.60
CA TYR A 286 12.26 -7.59 -10.88
C TYR A 286 12.07 -8.38 -9.61
N VAL A 287 10.99 -9.15 -9.53
CA VAL A 287 10.66 -10.01 -8.41
C VAL A 287 10.93 -11.47 -8.76
N PHE A 288 11.56 -12.18 -7.84
CA PHE A 288 11.81 -13.62 -7.87
C PHE A 288 10.86 -14.31 -6.91
N PHE A 289 10.48 -15.53 -7.25
CA PHE A 289 9.42 -16.25 -6.57
C PHE A 289 9.90 -17.54 -5.90
N ARG A 290 9.00 -18.14 -5.13
CA ARG A 290 9.05 -19.53 -4.67
C ARG A 290 7.65 -20.14 -4.78
N LEU A 291 7.58 -21.44 -4.95
CA LEU A 291 6.29 -22.13 -4.89
C LEU A 291 5.82 -22.23 -3.43
N GLY A 292 4.53 -22.04 -3.22
CA GLY A 292 3.87 -22.08 -1.92
C GLY A 292 3.24 -23.44 -1.61
N ASP A 293 2.62 -23.52 -0.43
CA ASP A 293 1.95 -24.70 0.12
C ASP A 293 0.42 -24.69 -0.11
N ASN A 294 -0.08 -23.74 -0.89
CA ASN A 294 -1.51 -23.54 -1.22
C ASN A 294 -2.42 -23.18 -0.02
N LYS A 295 -1.85 -22.79 1.13
CA LYS A 295 -2.64 -22.40 2.31
C LYS A 295 -3.17 -20.96 2.22
N GLY A 296 -2.61 -20.13 1.33
CA GLY A 296 -3.01 -18.74 1.12
C GLY A 296 -1.83 -17.85 0.72
N SER A 297 -2.13 -16.56 0.55
CA SER A 297 -1.13 -15.52 0.30
C SER A 297 -0.39 -15.18 1.60
N TYR A 298 0.92 -15.03 1.54
CA TYR A 298 1.76 -14.70 2.69
C TYR A 298 2.24 -13.25 2.62
N GLY A 299 2.01 -12.51 3.68
CA GLY A 299 2.56 -11.18 3.87
C GLY A 299 4.01 -11.19 4.40
N SER A 300 4.57 -10.00 4.55
CA SER A 300 5.95 -9.79 5.03
C SER A 300 6.21 -10.29 6.46
N MET A 301 5.15 -10.49 7.23
CA MET A 301 5.23 -11.17 8.54
C MET A 301 5.56 -12.67 8.42
N GLY A 302 5.56 -13.25 7.22
CA GLY A 302 5.61 -14.69 7.00
C GLY A 302 4.34 -15.42 7.47
N ARG A 303 3.21 -14.72 7.47
CA ARG A 303 1.90 -15.18 7.91
C ARG A 303 0.86 -15.02 6.81
N ILE A 304 -0.19 -15.86 6.87
CA ILE A 304 -1.28 -15.84 5.88
C ILE A 304 -2.09 -14.54 6.03
N LEU A 305 -2.33 -13.89 4.91
CA LEU A 305 -3.15 -12.69 4.81
C LEU A 305 -4.64 -13.06 4.74
N THR A 306 -5.48 -12.17 5.25
CA THR A 306 -6.94 -12.27 5.19
C THR A 306 -7.47 -11.19 4.28
N PRO A 307 -8.21 -11.52 3.20
CA PRO A 307 -8.85 -10.53 2.35
C PRO A 307 -9.69 -9.53 3.14
N TRP A 308 -9.68 -8.26 2.74
CA TRP A 308 -10.45 -7.14 3.35
C TRP A 308 -10.11 -6.84 4.81
N VAL A 309 -9.08 -7.49 5.35
CA VAL A 309 -8.60 -7.31 6.73
C VAL A 309 -7.12 -6.97 6.77
N SER A 310 -6.31 -7.67 5.98
CA SER A 310 -4.87 -7.43 5.95
C SER A 310 -4.53 -6.21 5.09
N VAL A 311 -3.57 -5.40 5.55
CA VAL A 311 -3.05 -4.26 4.79
C VAL A 311 -1.53 -4.26 4.79
N ALA A 312 -0.95 -3.77 3.68
CA ALA A 312 0.45 -3.42 3.61
C ALA A 312 0.66 -1.96 4.03
N THR A 313 1.67 -1.71 4.85
CA THR A 313 1.96 -0.39 5.44
C THR A 313 3.46 -0.10 5.48
N ASP A 314 3.82 1.15 5.72
CA ASP A 314 5.17 1.51 6.13
C ASP A 314 5.36 1.18 7.61
N GLN A 315 6.32 0.31 7.90
CA GLN A 315 6.56 -0.20 9.26
C GLN A 315 7.03 0.88 10.26
N ASN A 316 7.54 2.01 9.76
CA ASN A 316 7.91 3.14 10.60
C ASN A 316 6.70 4.01 11.00
N VAL A 317 5.55 3.82 10.33
CA VAL A 317 4.32 4.60 10.54
C VAL A 317 3.24 3.75 11.20
N LEU A 318 3.01 2.56 10.66
CA LEU A 318 2.05 1.57 11.15
C LEU A 318 2.73 0.19 11.18
N PRO A 319 3.35 -0.18 12.31
CA PRO A 319 4.08 -1.44 12.42
C PRO A 319 3.16 -2.66 12.29
N ASN A 320 3.70 -3.73 11.72
CA ASN A 320 3.01 -5.02 11.59
C ASN A 320 2.50 -5.53 12.94
N GLY A 321 1.24 -5.91 12.98
CA GLY A 321 0.55 -6.38 14.18
C GLY A 321 -0.15 -5.29 15.00
N LEU A 322 -0.05 -4.02 14.60
CA LEU A 322 -0.81 -2.95 15.22
C LEU A 322 -2.30 -3.15 14.98
N LEU A 323 -3.13 -2.88 15.99
CA LEU A 323 -4.58 -2.89 15.84
C LEU A 323 -5.06 -1.55 15.35
N THR A 324 -5.72 -1.53 14.21
CA THR A 324 -6.24 -0.31 13.60
C THR A 324 -7.70 -0.45 13.13
N MET A 325 -8.38 0.68 13.08
CA MET A 325 -9.61 0.88 12.32
C MET A 325 -9.32 1.89 11.22
N MET A 326 -9.85 1.65 10.03
CA MET A 326 -9.65 2.56 8.90
C MET A 326 -10.97 2.91 8.25
N HIS A 327 -11.08 4.18 7.84
CA HIS A 327 -12.22 4.75 7.13
C HIS A 327 -11.77 5.25 5.77
N LEU A 328 -12.41 4.75 4.71
CA LEU A 328 -12.14 5.14 3.33
C LEU A 328 -13.39 4.96 2.45
N ALA A 329 -13.32 5.40 1.20
CA ALA A 329 -14.29 5.05 0.18
C ALA A 329 -13.72 3.95 -0.73
N LEU A 330 -14.51 2.91 -1.01
CA LEU A 330 -14.21 1.88 -1.99
C LEU A 330 -14.80 2.26 -3.36
N PRO A 331 -14.24 1.73 -4.46
CA PRO A 331 -14.85 1.89 -5.79
C PRO A 331 -16.19 1.17 -5.86
N ASP A 332 -17.14 1.77 -6.54
CA ASP A 332 -18.36 1.12 -7.01
C ASP A 332 -18.09 0.31 -8.30
N GLU A 333 -19.13 -0.22 -8.92
CA GLU A 333 -19.04 -1.01 -10.17
C GLU A 333 -18.43 -0.22 -11.34
N ASN A 334 -18.51 1.10 -11.31
CA ASN A 334 -17.96 2.01 -12.32
C ASN A 334 -16.57 2.54 -11.95
N GLY A 335 -15.98 2.08 -10.83
CA GLY A 335 -14.68 2.52 -10.35
C GLY A 335 -14.71 3.87 -9.61
N GLN A 336 -15.89 4.42 -9.29
CA GLN A 336 -16.03 5.68 -8.55
C GLN A 336 -15.92 5.43 -7.05
N MET A 337 -15.15 6.25 -6.33
CA MET A 337 -14.93 6.15 -4.88
C MET A 337 -16.17 6.61 -4.09
N THR A 338 -17.25 5.86 -4.14
CA THR A 338 -18.57 6.25 -3.56
C THR A 338 -19.03 5.37 -2.42
N THR A 339 -18.45 4.18 -2.24
CA THR A 339 -18.91 3.21 -1.24
C THR A 339 -18.17 3.40 0.08
N PRO A 340 -18.82 3.96 1.14
CA PRO A 340 -18.15 4.12 2.44
C PRO A 340 -17.75 2.77 3.03
N PHE A 341 -16.51 2.68 3.50
CA PHE A 341 -15.97 1.50 4.14
C PHE A 341 -15.33 1.86 5.48
N ASN A 342 -15.76 1.15 6.51
CA ASN A 342 -15.19 1.18 7.86
C ASN A 342 -14.79 -0.23 8.23
N GLY A 343 -13.51 -0.46 8.53
CA GLY A 343 -13.01 -1.80 8.80
C GLY A 343 -11.98 -1.86 9.92
N LEU A 344 -11.99 -2.97 10.67
CA LEU A 344 -10.87 -3.36 11.53
C LEU A 344 -9.79 -3.97 10.63
N LEU A 345 -8.78 -3.16 10.30
CA LEU A 345 -7.71 -3.54 9.39
C LEU A 345 -6.41 -3.76 10.15
N LEU A 346 -5.67 -4.78 9.76
CA LEU A 346 -4.45 -5.21 10.44
C LEU A 346 -3.24 -5.03 9.53
N PRO A 347 -2.27 -4.17 9.89
CA PRO A 347 -0.96 -4.15 9.25
C PRO A 347 -0.30 -5.53 9.37
N GLN A 348 -0.21 -6.25 8.24
CA GLN A 348 0.30 -7.62 8.17
C GLN A 348 1.27 -7.82 7.00
N ASP A 349 1.44 -6.76 6.19
CA ASP A 349 2.29 -6.81 5.02
C ASP A 349 3.07 -5.50 4.82
N THR A 350 3.97 -5.52 3.83
CA THR A 350 4.74 -4.36 3.38
C THR A 350 4.87 -4.38 1.87
N GLY A 351 4.90 -3.21 1.23
CA GLY A 351 5.14 -3.10 -0.20
C GLY A 351 6.35 -2.22 -0.52
N GLY A 352 7.04 -2.51 -1.62
CA GLY A 352 8.17 -1.69 -2.08
C GLY A 352 7.82 -0.23 -2.34
N ALA A 353 6.59 0.03 -2.77
CA ALA A 353 6.03 1.36 -3.03
C ALA A 353 5.22 1.93 -1.86
N ILE A 354 4.98 1.14 -0.80
CA ILE A 354 4.18 1.57 0.35
C ILE A 354 5.10 2.25 1.36
N ARG A 355 5.04 3.59 1.38
CA ARG A 355 5.90 4.45 2.21
C ARG A 355 5.09 5.58 2.83
N ASN A 356 5.51 6.01 4.01
CA ASN A 356 4.86 7.07 4.76
C ASN A 356 3.36 6.78 5.00
N ASN A 357 2.49 7.75 4.74
CA ASN A 357 1.05 7.66 4.92
C ASN A 357 0.35 7.00 3.72
N ARG A 358 0.82 5.82 3.32
CA ARG A 358 0.20 4.98 2.31
C ARG A 358 -0.16 3.62 2.88
N VAL A 359 -1.35 3.15 2.55
CA VAL A 359 -1.90 1.84 2.91
C VAL A 359 -2.32 1.12 1.64
N ASP A 360 -2.04 -0.17 1.55
CA ASP A 360 -2.44 -1.00 0.42
C ASP A 360 -3.32 -2.15 0.95
N LEU A 361 -4.59 -2.16 0.57
CA LEU A 361 -5.58 -3.12 1.05
C LEU A 361 -5.46 -4.45 0.30
N PHE A 362 -5.31 -5.55 1.02
CA PHE A 362 -5.38 -6.89 0.43
C PHE A 362 -6.82 -7.26 0.11
N CYS A 363 -7.18 -7.25 -1.17
CA CYS A 363 -8.53 -7.53 -1.64
C CYS A 363 -8.82 -9.04 -1.80
N GLY A 364 -7.79 -9.92 -1.71
CA GLY A 364 -7.93 -11.35 -1.95
C GLY A 364 -7.81 -11.73 -3.42
N ASN A 365 -8.68 -12.59 -3.92
CA ASN A 365 -8.69 -13.06 -5.31
C ASN A 365 -10.09 -12.95 -5.93
N GLY A 366 -10.16 -13.17 -7.25
CA GLY A 366 -11.41 -13.15 -8.01
C GLY A 366 -11.75 -11.78 -8.61
N PRO A 367 -12.85 -11.69 -9.38
CA PRO A 367 -13.18 -10.51 -10.17
C PRO A 367 -13.35 -9.23 -9.35
N TRP A 368 -14.06 -9.30 -8.22
CA TRP A 368 -14.27 -8.14 -7.34
C TRP A 368 -12.97 -7.66 -6.69
N ALA A 369 -12.09 -8.58 -6.28
CA ALA A 369 -10.78 -8.23 -5.74
C ALA A 369 -9.90 -7.53 -6.79
N THR A 370 -9.92 -8.04 -8.03
CA THR A 370 -9.20 -7.43 -9.17
C THR A 370 -9.74 -6.04 -9.48
N HIS A 371 -11.07 -5.89 -9.53
CA HIS A 371 -11.72 -4.60 -9.76
C HIS A 371 -11.35 -3.60 -8.66
N THR A 372 -11.58 -3.94 -7.40
CA THR A 372 -11.27 -3.03 -6.29
C THR A 372 -9.79 -2.64 -6.28
N ALA A 373 -8.89 -3.61 -6.39
CA ALA A 373 -7.45 -3.33 -6.41
C ALA A 373 -7.02 -2.50 -7.63
N GLY A 374 -7.74 -2.61 -8.74
CA GLY A 374 -7.47 -1.86 -9.97
C GLY A 374 -7.87 -0.39 -9.91
N TYR A 375 -8.94 -0.09 -9.18
CA TYR A 375 -9.52 1.26 -9.12
C TYR A 375 -9.27 1.99 -7.79
N LEU A 376 -9.00 1.29 -6.69
CA LEU A 376 -8.85 1.93 -5.38
C LEU A 376 -7.66 2.90 -5.36
N ASP A 377 -7.98 4.19 -5.37
CA ASP A 377 -7.05 5.30 -5.18
C ASP A 377 -7.81 6.44 -4.48
N THR A 378 -7.77 6.46 -3.15
CA THR A 378 -8.54 7.40 -2.34
C THR A 378 -7.74 7.86 -1.12
N LYS A 379 -8.25 8.89 -0.43
CA LYS A 379 -7.76 9.29 0.88
C LYS A 379 -8.72 8.82 1.96
N GLY A 380 -8.18 8.54 3.14
CA GLY A 380 -8.98 8.10 4.27
C GLY A 380 -8.26 8.27 5.60
N ALA A 381 -9.00 8.01 6.67
CA ALA A 381 -8.52 8.14 8.04
C ALA A 381 -8.07 6.79 8.63
N VAL A 382 -7.02 6.84 9.45
CA VAL A 382 -6.51 5.70 10.21
C VAL A 382 -6.64 6.01 11.70
N PHE A 383 -7.19 5.06 12.44
CA PHE A 383 -7.35 5.11 13.89
C PHE A 383 -6.59 3.97 14.53
N LEU A 384 -5.80 4.26 15.57
CA LEU A 384 -5.09 3.29 16.37
C LEU A 384 -5.96 2.91 17.57
N LEU A 385 -6.07 1.63 17.85
CA LEU A 385 -6.77 1.08 19.01
C LEU A 385 -5.72 0.52 19.99
N LEU A 386 -5.38 1.31 20.99
CA LEU A 386 -4.34 1.00 21.97
C LEU A 386 -4.95 0.44 23.28
N PRO A 387 -4.21 -0.40 24.02
CA PRO A 387 -4.72 -1.07 25.23
C PRO A 387 -5.01 -0.11 26.38
#